data_f7de63a75f7b471547b9a1d1009bb788
#
_entry.id   f7de63a75f7b471547b9a1d1009bb788
#
_cell.length_a   1.000
_cell.length_b   1.000
_cell.length_c   1.000
_cell.angle_alpha   90.00
_cell.angle_beta   90.00
_cell.angle_gamma   90.00
#
_symmetry.space_group_name_H-M   'P 1'
#
loop_
_entity.id
_entity.type
_entity.pdbx_description
1 polymer ?
#
loop_
_entity_poly.entity_id
_entity_poly.type
_entity_poly.pdbx_seq_one_letter_code
_entity_poly.pdbx_strand_id
1 'polypeptide(L)'
;MAATTFYAHTMPGVEDIAWLEIRERLPYARFVDKLFAKEKNGIVLFQYDGPIRPLLSLRATEDLFLVALSFDKITRGWKDLYQLTHLIAQKPDFRQAVDQLMQFQRENKQSGPPTYRIVRRVYGRYEYSPKDLERAIEKGIKARYPHWQLVEDNHARVEIWVNILGSRLICGLRLTDHTMSRRFKMARQIKTTIRPSVAAAMIHLTEPDENDVFLDPMCGSGTLLMERRMAGACRQLLGGALTPTHAHYANLNVLQMRKERPSSFTMFNLDGKTLPFADESINKVATNLPSGKYDMLARLYPAFFAEVARVLQPNGRAVILCSEYDLLKEVLRQQPRLTTLTGYSITTKKQWGRIYIIHRD
;
A
#
# COMPACT_ATOMS: atom_id res chain seq x y z
N MET A 1 19.56 7.91 -22.49
CA MET A 1 19.87 7.82 -21.03
C MET A 1 19.42 6.45 -20.55
N ALA A 2 20.14 5.80 -19.63
CA ALA A 2 19.65 4.54 -19.06
C ALA A 2 18.38 4.81 -18.25
N ALA A 3 17.39 3.91 -18.37
CA ALA A 3 16.12 4.05 -17.66
C ALA A 3 16.33 4.07 -16.14
N THR A 4 15.71 5.03 -15.47
CA THR A 4 15.80 5.14 -14.01
C THR A 4 15.01 4.03 -13.33
N THR A 5 15.66 3.33 -12.39
CA THR A 5 15.03 2.24 -11.64
C THR A 5 14.51 2.73 -10.30
N PHE A 6 13.29 2.37 -10.00
CA PHE A 6 12.61 2.64 -8.73
C PHE A 6 12.18 1.34 -8.07
N TYR A 7 11.95 1.40 -6.76
CA TYR A 7 11.18 0.37 -6.11
C TYR A 7 10.14 0.95 -5.16
N ALA A 8 9.01 0.27 -5.09
CA ALA A 8 7.94 0.56 -4.16
C ALA A 8 7.91 -0.50 -3.06
N HIS A 9 7.86 -0.07 -1.81
CA HIS A 9 7.47 -0.95 -0.71
C HIS A 9 5.97 -1.13 -0.68
N THR A 10 5.52 -2.35 -0.44
CA THR A 10 4.10 -2.71 -0.29
C THR A 10 3.87 -3.47 1.01
N MET A 11 2.61 -3.60 1.39
CA MET A 11 2.22 -4.66 2.31
C MET A 11 2.39 -6.01 1.62
N PRO A 12 2.84 -7.07 2.35
CA PRO A 12 3.02 -8.40 1.76
C PRO A 12 1.73 -8.93 1.12
N GLY A 13 1.82 -9.30 -0.17
CA GLY A 13 0.72 -9.77 -0.99
C GLY A 13 -0.01 -8.68 -1.79
N VAL A 14 0.36 -7.41 -1.62
CA VAL A 14 -0.20 -6.28 -2.38
C VAL A 14 0.64 -5.96 -3.63
N GLU A 15 1.76 -6.63 -3.86
CA GLU A 15 2.74 -6.32 -4.91
C GLU A 15 2.11 -6.32 -6.30
N ASP A 16 1.29 -7.33 -6.61
CA ASP A 16 0.65 -7.44 -7.92
C ASP A 16 -0.36 -6.31 -8.14
N ILE A 17 -1.13 -5.94 -7.09
CA ILE A 17 -2.09 -4.85 -7.16
C ILE A 17 -1.36 -3.49 -7.27
N ALA A 18 -0.27 -3.32 -6.52
CA ALA A 18 0.56 -2.13 -6.62
C ALA A 18 1.17 -1.98 -8.03
N TRP A 19 1.57 -3.09 -8.67
CA TRP A 19 2.03 -3.06 -10.05
C TRP A 19 0.90 -2.69 -11.04
N LEU A 20 -0.33 -3.17 -10.82
CA LEU A 20 -1.48 -2.75 -11.64
C LEU A 20 -1.69 -1.23 -11.55
N GLU A 21 -1.66 -0.67 -10.35
CA GLU A 21 -1.76 0.78 -10.15
C GLU A 21 -0.60 1.54 -10.81
N ILE A 22 0.65 1.06 -10.64
CA ILE A 22 1.84 1.67 -11.25
C ILE A 22 1.69 1.71 -12.77
N ARG A 23 1.33 0.61 -13.39
CA ARG A 23 1.17 0.49 -14.85
C ARG A 23 0.09 1.41 -15.39
N GLU A 24 -1.02 1.57 -14.67
CA GLU A 24 -2.13 2.43 -15.06
C GLU A 24 -1.78 3.92 -14.92
N ARG A 25 -1.16 4.30 -13.80
CA ARG A 25 -0.88 5.72 -13.50
C ARG A 25 0.40 6.26 -14.11
N LEU A 26 1.34 5.39 -14.42
CA LEU A 26 2.65 5.76 -14.97
C LEU A 26 2.81 5.15 -16.37
N PRO A 27 2.36 5.84 -17.41
CA PRO A 27 2.58 5.40 -18.80
C PRO A 27 4.07 5.14 -19.03
N TYR A 28 4.38 4.02 -19.70
CA TYR A 28 5.75 3.57 -19.99
C TYR A 28 6.54 3.02 -18.79
N ALA A 29 5.96 2.88 -17.61
CA ALA A 29 6.59 2.12 -16.53
C ALA A 29 6.78 0.65 -16.97
N ARG A 30 7.99 0.13 -16.78
CA ARG A 30 8.36 -1.25 -17.15
C ARG A 30 8.63 -2.06 -15.88
N PHE A 31 7.94 -3.17 -15.74
CA PHE A 31 8.19 -4.12 -14.67
C PHE A 31 9.60 -4.69 -14.76
N VAL A 32 10.30 -4.74 -13.65
CA VAL A 32 11.62 -5.37 -13.55
C VAL A 32 11.54 -6.65 -12.75
N ASP A 33 11.02 -6.58 -11.51
CA ASP A 33 10.93 -7.73 -10.62
C ASP A 33 10.00 -7.45 -9.44
N LYS A 34 9.60 -8.49 -8.73
CA LYS A 34 9.00 -8.38 -7.41
C LYS A 34 9.76 -9.25 -6.41
N LEU A 35 10.04 -8.67 -5.26
CA LEU A 35 10.74 -9.33 -4.18
C LEU A 35 9.85 -9.41 -2.96
N PHE A 36 9.94 -10.51 -2.27
CA PHE A 36 9.12 -10.81 -1.13
C PHE A 36 9.98 -11.20 0.07
N ALA A 37 9.89 -10.41 1.13
CA ALA A 37 10.40 -10.82 2.44
C ALA A 37 9.24 -11.39 3.24
N LYS A 38 9.26 -12.71 3.42
CA LYS A 38 8.20 -13.48 4.09
C LYS A 38 7.62 -12.71 5.27
N GLU A 39 6.31 -12.39 5.21
CA GLU A 39 5.51 -11.76 6.27
C GLU A 39 5.90 -10.32 6.67
N LYS A 40 6.84 -9.67 6.02
CA LYS A 40 7.33 -8.36 6.46
C LYS A 40 7.15 -7.24 5.44
N ASN A 41 7.58 -7.43 4.21
CA ASN A 41 7.45 -6.44 3.14
C ASN A 41 7.42 -7.10 1.78
N GLY A 42 6.67 -6.49 0.85
CA GLY A 42 6.81 -6.68 -0.57
C GLY A 42 7.60 -5.53 -1.20
N ILE A 43 8.25 -5.81 -2.30
CA ILE A 43 8.97 -4.84 -3.12
C ILE A 43 8.59 -5.06 -4.56
N VAL A 44 8.16 -4.00 -5.24
CA VAL A 44 7.97 -3.97 -6.68
C VAL A 44 9.07 -3.12 -7.29
N LEU A 45 9.92 -3.73 -8.14
CA LEU A 45 10.94 -3.01 -8.91
C LEU A 45 10.40 -2.68 -10.28
N PHE A 46 10.61 -1.46 -10.72
CA PHE A 46 10.20 -1.00 -12.04
C PHE A 46 11.11 0.10 -12.58
N GLN A 47 11.16 0.23 -13.88
CA GLN A 47 11.83 1.32 -14.58
C GLN A 47 10.81 2.36 -15.01
N TYR A 48 11.18 3.62 -14.90
CA TYR A 48 10.35 4.74 -15.32
C TYR A 48 11.21 5.94 -15.70
N ASP A 49 10.96 6.52 -16.86
CA ASP A 49 11.75 7.62 -17.42
C ASP A 49 11.04 8.98 -17.31
N GLY A 50 9.84 8.99 -16.71
CA GLY A 50 9.07 10.22 -16.53
C GLY A 50 9.45 10.99 -15.26
N PRO A 51 8.75 12.09 -14.97
CA PRO A 51 8.99 12.91 -13.78
C PRO A 51 8.69 12.14 -12.49
N ILE A 52 9.42 12.45 -11.41
CA ILE A 52 9.26 11.77 -10.10
C ILE A 52 7.92 12.10 -9.43
N ARG A 53 7.39 13.30 -9.63
CA ARG A 53 6.20 13.78 -8.92
C ARG A 53 4.95 12.86 -9.07
N PRO A 54 4.62 12.31 -10.24
CA PRO A 54 3.51 11.35 -10.38
C PRO A 54 3.67 10.09 -9.55
N LEU A 55 4.91 9.61 -9.26
CA LEU A 55 5.12 8.45 -8.41
C LEU A 55 4.53 8.65 -7.00
N LEU A 56 4.56 9.88 -6.48
CA LEU A 56 4.02 10.20 -5.16
C LEU A 56 2.49 10.13 -5.09
N SER A 57 1.81 9.99 -6.24
CA SER A 57 0.36 9.78 -6.29
C SER A 57 -0.06 8.31 -6.16
N LEU A 58 0.89 7.38 -6.17
CA LEU A 58 0.63 5.95 -5.94
C LEU A 58 0.08 5.74 -4.52
N ARG A 59 -0.92 4.88 -4.39
CA ARG A 59 -1.66 4.72 -3.13
C ARG A 59 -1.63 3.30 -2.57
N ALA A 60 -1.48 2.28 -3.41
CA ALA A 60 -1.31 0.88 -2.96
C ALA A 60 0.10 0.61 -2.39
N THR A 61 0.98 1.61 -2.39
CA THR A 61 2.36 1.54 -1.89
C THR A 61 2.50 2.12 -0.49
N GLU A 62 3.48 1.62 0.27
CA GLU A 62 3.84 2.11 1.61
C GLU A 62 4.91 3.21 1.52
N ASP A 63 5.87 3.08 0.60
CA ASP A 63 6.98 4.00 0.37
C ASP A 63 7.56 3.81 -1.03
N LEU A 64 8.28 4.83 -1.51
CA LEU A 64 8.93 4.86 -2.81
C LEU A 64 10.40 5.22 -2.69
N PHE A 65 11.21 4.57 -3.51
CA PHE A 65 12.65 4.69 -3.48
C PHE A 65 13.24 4.73 -4.89
N LEU A 66 14.24 5.57 -5.07
CA LEU A 66 15.12 5.56 -6.22
C LEU A 66 16.22 4.52 -5.98
N VAL A 67 16.41 3.56 -6.87
CA VAL A 67 17.48 2.56 -6.74
C VAL A 67 18.83 3.22 -7.02
N ALA A 68 19.70 3.20 -6.02
CA ALA A 68 21.08 3.69 -6.13
C ALA A 68 22.07 2.57 -6.47
N LEU A 69 21.87 1.38 -5.90
CA LEU A 69 22.68 0.18 -6.16
C LEU A 69 21.81 -1.08 -6.02
N SER A 70 22.10 -2.09 -6.83
CA SER A 70 21.51 -3.43 -6.71
C SER A 70 22.54 -4.50 -7.02
N PHE A 71 22.51 -5.58 -6.23
CA PHE A 71 23.36 -6.78 -6.44
C PHE A 71 22.52 -8.03 -6.29
N ASP A 72 22.68 -8.96 -7.21
CA ASP A 72 21.86 -10.16 -7.25
C ASP A 72 22.52 -11.38 -6.60
N LYS A 73 23.83 -11.30 -6.28
CA LYS A 73 24.61 -12.43 -5.75
C LYS A 73 25.53 -11.99 -4.62
N ILE A 74 24.94 -11.71 -3.45
CA ILE A 74 25.73 -11.48 -2.24
C ILE A 74 26.20 -12.84 -1.67
N THR A 75 27.43 -12.84 -1.10
CA THR A 75 28.08 -14.05 -0.56
C THR A 75 27.64 -14.35 0.87
N ARG A 76 26.96 -13.40 1.52
CA ARG A 76 26.61 -13.36 2.96
C ARG A 76 27.81 -13.20 3.90
N GLY A 77 29.02 -13.02 3.35
CA GLY A 77 30.26 -12.82 4.07
C GLY A 77 30.74 -11.38 4.06
N TRP A 78 31.84 -11.12 4.76
CA TRP A 78 32.43 -9.77 4.91
C TRP A 78 32.82 -9.12 3.58
N LYS A 79 33.07 -9.92 2.53
CA LYS A 79 33.37 -9.45 1.17
C LYS A 79 32.26 -8.52 0.64
N ASP A 80 31.01 -8.82 0.96
CA ASP A 80 29.86 -8.00 0.52
C ASP A 80 29.93 -6.57 1.10
N LEU A 81 30.38 -6.43 2.34
CA LEU A 81 30.53 -5.13 2.99
C LEU A 81 31.64 -4.29 2.33
N TYR A 82 32.78 -4.90 2.01
CA TYR A 82 33.87 -4.21 1.28
C TYR A 82 33.40 -3.76 -0.10
N GLN A 83 32.69 -4.63 -0.81
CA GLN A 83 32.15 -4.31 -2.12
C GLN A 83 31.13 -3.17 -2.03
N LEU A 84 30.20 -3.23 -1.07
CA LEU A 84 29.20 -2.16 -0.84
C LEU A 84 29.86 -0.82 -0.53
N THR A 85 30.84 -0.80 0.38
CA THR A 85 31.62 0.40 0.70
C THR A 85 32.26 0.99 -0.56
N HIS A 86 32.95 0.18 -1.37
CA HIS A 86 33.61 0.60 -2.58
C HIS A 86 32.62 1.18 -3.61
N LEU A 87 31.49 0.52 -3.81
CA LEU A 87 30.50 0.94 -4.80
C LEU A 87 29.81 2.25 -4.40
N ILE A 88 29.47 2.43 -3.12
CA ILE A 88 28.96 3.71 -2.62
C ILE A 88 29.99 4.81 -2.83
N ALA A 89 31.25 4.53 -2.53
CA ALA A 89 32.33 5.51 -2.64
C ALA A 89 32.66 5.90 -4.10
N GLN A 90 32.60 4.95 -5.05
CA GLN A 90 33.17 5.13 -6.38
C GLN A 90 32.18 5.04 -7.54
N LYS A 91 31.10 4.24 -7.41
CA LYS A 91 30.22 3.97 -8.56
C LYS A 91 29.42 5.20 -8.98
N PRO A 92 29.42 5.57 -10.28
CA PRO A 92 28.65 6.72 -10.79
C PRO A 92 27.15 6.65 -10.49
N ASP A 93 26.54 5.45 -10.55
CA ASP A 93 25.10 5.22 -10.34
C ASP A 93 24.64 5.75 -8.99
N PHE A 94 25.42 5.52 -7.92
CA PHE A 94 25.07 6.02 -6.59
C PHE A 94 25.07 7.56 -6.55
N ARG A 95 26.04 8.20 -7.16
CA ARG A 95 26.10 9.67 -7.29
C ARG A 95 24.91 10.18 -8.10
N GLN A 96 24.64 9.57 -9.23
CA GLN A 96 23.54 9.95 -10.11
C GLN A 96 22.18 9.88 -9.39
N ALA A 97 21.94 8.82 -8.62
CA ALA A 97 20.74 8.70 -7.81
C ALA A 97 20.65 9.82 -6.74
N VAL A 98 21.76 10.16 -6.08
CA VAL A 98 21.80 11.28 -5.14
C VAL A 98 21.49 12.60 -5.84
N ASP A 99 22.11 12.85 -6.98
CA ASP A 99 21.90 14.09 -7.74
C ASP A 99 20.43 14.24 -8.19
N GLN A 100 19.81 13.15 -8.65
CA GLN A 100 18.39 13.12 -9.00
C GLN A 100 17.48 13.39 -7.79
N LEU A 101 17.75 12.76 -6.64
CA LEU A 101 17.00 13.03 -5.41
C LEU A 101 17.13 14.49 -4.97
N MET A 102 18.38 15.03 -4.99
CA MET A 102 18.64 16.42 -4.61
C MET A 102 17.98 17.43 -5.56
N GLN A 103 17.93 17.12 -6.85
CA GLN A 103 17.20 17.93 -7.82
C GLN A 103 15.71 17.94 -7.51
N PHE A 104 15.11 16.75 -7.32
CA PHE A 104 13.70 16.62 -6.95
C PHE A 104 13.35 17.36 -5.66
N GLN A 105 14.20 17.27 -4.63
CA GLN A 105 14.02 17.99 -3.37
C GLN A 105 14.05 19.51 -3.55
N ARG A 106 14.98 20.04 -4.37
CA ARG A 106 15.06 21.50 -4.69
C ARG A 106 13.82 21.99 -5.39
N GLU A 107 13.30 21.25 -6.36
CA GLU A 107 12.06 21.57 -7.08
C GLU A 107 10.85 21.64 -6.12
N ASN A 108 10.86 20.86 -5.03
CA ASN A 108 9.84 20.86 -3.98
C ASN A 108 10.19 21.76 -2.78
N LYS A 109 11.15 22.69 -2.94
CA LYS A 109 11.57 23.67 -1.91
C LYS A 109 12.07 23.03 -0.61
N GLN A 110 12.53 21.81 -0.66
CA GLN A 110 13.18 21.16 0.47
C GLN A 110 14.65 21.61 0.54
N SER A 111 14.99 22.32 1.60
CA SER A 111 16.34 22.84 1.86
C SER A 111 16.80 22.38 3.24
N GLY A 112 18.10 22.43 3.47
CA GLY A 112 18.72 22.11 4.75
C GLY A 112 20.15 21.60 4.61
N PRO A 113 20.86 21.36 5.71
CA PRO A 113 22.22 20.82 5.68
C PRO A 113 22.21 19.40 5.06
N PRO A 114 23.33 18.94 4.49
CA PRO A 114 23.44 17.62 3.88
C PRO A 114 23.53 16.53 4.96
N THR A 115 22.39 16.21 5.57
CA THR A 115 22.28 15.14 6.55
C THR A 115 21.80 13.85 5.90
N TYR A 116 22.22 12.70 6.42
CA TYR A 116 21.74 11.40 5.97
C TYR A 116 21.44 10.45 7.12
N ARG A 117 20.58 9.49 6.86
CA ARG A 117 20.23 8.40 7.77
C ARG A 117 20.32 7.07 7.04
N ILE A 118 20.73 6.01 7.75
CA ILE A 118 20.80 4.65 7.21
C ILE A 118 19.71 3.81 7.83
N VAL A 119 18.89 3.19 6.98
CA VAL A 119 17.87 2.23 7.39
C VAL A 119 18.18 0.87 6.79
N ARG A 120 18.33 -0.13 7.64
CA ARG A 120 18.70 -1.50 7.25
C ARG A 120 17.51 -2.44 7.42
N ARG A 121 17.26 -3.24 6.42
CA ARG A 121 16.30 -4.35 6.43
C ARG A 121 17.00 -5.62 5.95
N VAL A 122 17.44 -6.42 6.92
CA VAL A 122 18.24 -7.63 6.67
C VAL A 122 17.39 -8.84 7.00
N TYR A 123 17.18 -9.71 6.01
CA TYR A 123 16.41 -10.94 6.14
C TYR A 123 17.29 -12.13 5.76
N GLY A 124 17.62 -12.94 6.76
CA GLY A 124 18.49 -14.10 6.61
C GLY A 124 19.58 -14.16 7.66
N ARG A 125 20.52 -15.10 7.50
CA ARG A 125 21.70 -15.25 8.35
C ARG A 125 22.93 -14.84 7.53
N TYR A 126 23.74 -13.97 8.11
CA TYR A 126 24.94 -13.39 7.53
C TYR A 126 26.08 -13.48 8.54
N GLU A 127 27.34 -13.49 8.09
CA GLU A 127 28.54 -13.49 8.94
C GLU A 127 28.77 -12.14 9.63
N TYR A 128 28.11 -11.09 9.15
CA TYR A 128 28.20 -9.74 9.69
C TYR A 128 26.88 -9.33 10.37
N SER A 129 27.01 -8.45 11.34
CA SER A 129 25.87 -7.88 12.04
C SER A 129 25.21 -6.72 11.25
N PRO A 130 23.96 -6.36 11.56
CA PRO A 130 23.34 -5.14 11.00
C PRO A 130 24.14 -3.86 11.28
N LYS A 131 24.89 -3.79 12.39
CA LYS A 131 25.78 -2.65 12.69
C LYS A 131 27.01 -2.61 11.79
N ASP A 132 27.55 -3.76 11.42
CA ASP A 132 28.68 -3.83 10.48
C ASP A 132 28.27 -3.38 9.09
N LEU A 133 27.07 -3.75 8.66
CA LEU A 133 26.48 -3.24 7.41
C LEU A 133 26.32 -1.72 7.44
N GLU A 134 25.83 -1.16 8.54
CA GLU A 134 25.70 0.29 8.70
C GLU A 134 27.05 1.00 8.63
N ARG A 135 28.08 0.49 9.32
CA ARG A 135 29.45 1.03 9.28
C ARG A 135 30.05 0.99 7.88
N ALA A 136 29.79 -0.08 7.12
CA ALA A 136 30.26 -0.20 5.75
C ALA A 136 29.62 0.87 4.83
N ILE A 137 28.32 1.11 4.98
CA ILE A 137 27.59 2.17 4.26
C ILE A 137 28.13 3.54 4.66
N GLU A 138 28.24 3.81 5.97
CA GLU A 138 28.77 5.06 6.50
C GLU A 138 30.16 5.36 5.96
N LYS A 139 31.06 4.37 5.95
CA LYS A 139 32.41 4.49 5.39
C LYS A 139 32.39 4.89 3.92
N GLY A 140 31.51 4.27 3.12
CA GLY A 140 31.34 4.61 1.70
C GLY A 140 30.81 6.04 1.50
N ILE A 141 29.80 6.44 2.31
CA ILE A 141 29.24 7.79 2.26
C ILE A 141 30.27 8.84 2.67
N LYS A 142 30.99 8.64 3.76
CA LYS A 142 32.06 9.57 4.22
C LYS A 142 33.17 9.73 3.19
N ALA A 143 33.55 8.68 2.49
CA ALA A 143 34.56 8.74 1.43
C ALA A 143 34.08 9.57 0.24
N ARG A 144 32.81 9.55 -0.12
CA ARG A 144 32.23 10.28 -1.25
C ARG A 144 31.75 11.69 -0.89
N TYR A 145 31.13 11.82 0.28
CA TYR A 145 30.49 13.05 0.78
C TYR A 145 31.01 13.40 2.18
N PRO A 146 32.28 13.83 2.32
CA PRO A 146 32.91 14.04 3.63
C PRO A 146 32.22 15.09 4.50
N HIS A 147 31.44 16.00 3.90
CA HIS A 147 30.72 17.05 4.63
C HIS A 147 29.28 16.63 5.07
N TRP A 148 28.83 15.42 4.72
CA TRP A 148 27.53 14.96 5.11
C TRP A 148 27.55 14.46 6.57
N GLN A 149 26.48 14.75 7.31
CA GLN A 149 26.34 14.37 8.71
C GLN A 149 25.35 13.21 8.86
N LEU A 150 25.79 12.13 9.53
CA LEU A 150 24.91 11.05 9.93
C LEU A 150 24.02 11.52 11.08
N VAL A 151 22.70 11.31 10.95
CA VAL A 151 21.70 11.61 11.99
C VAL A 151 20.83 10.38 12.22
N GLU A 152 20.33 10.23 13.46
CA GLU A 152 19.49 9.10 13.85
C GLU A 152 17.97 9.40 13.72
N ASP A 153 17.63 10.67 13.67
CA ASP A 153 16.25 11.12 13.62
C ASP A 153 15.60 10.94 12.23
N ASN A 154 14.29 11.14 12.17
CA ASN A 154 13.50 11.02 10.95
C ASN A 154 13.54 12.28 10.06
N HIS A 155 14.42 13.24 10.36
CA HIS A 155 14.53 14.51 9.64
C HIS A 155 15.77 14.57 8.73
N ALA A 156 16.45 13.42 8.53
CA ALA A 156 17.54 13.32 7.57
C ALA A 156 17.07 13.75 6.18
N ARG A 157 17.86 14.58 5.52
CA ARG A 157 17.60 15.01 4.14
C ARG A 157 17.66 13.85 3.14
N VAL A 158 18.53 12.88 3.39
CA VAL A 158 18.68 11.67 2.57
C VAL A 158 18.51 10.43 3.43
N GLU A 159 17.45 9.67 3.21
CA GLU A 159 17.31 8.36 3.80
C GLU A 159 17.82 7.29 2.84
N ILE A 160 18.85 6.56 3.27
CA ILE A 160 19.48 5.47 2.52
C ILE A 160 18.96 4.15 3.09
N TRP A 161 18.17 3.44 2.30
CA TRP A 161 17.59 2.17 2.70
C TRP A 161 18.30 1.01 2.04
N VAL A 162 18.85 0.11 2.86
CA VAL A 162 19.48 -1.11 2.37
C VAL A 162 18.63 -2.31 2.75
N ASN A 163 18.08 -2.95 1.72
CA ASN A 163 17.28 -4.16 1.84
C ASN A 163 18.14 -5.36 1.40
N ILE A 164 18.33 -6.33 2.29
CA ILE A 164 18.98 -7.59 1.97
C ILE A 164 17.95 -8.71 2.07
N LEU A 165 17.68 -9.35 0.93
CA LEU A 165 16.63 -10.33 0.72
C LEU A 165 17.25 -11.59 0.10
N GLY A 166 17.58 -12.56 0.93
CA GLY A 166 18.26 -13.77 0.46
C GLY A 166 19.66 -13.47 -0.11
N SER A 167 19.84 -13.63 -1.43
CA SER A 167 21.10 -13.32 -2.14
C SER A 167 21.11 -11.95 -2.82
N ARG A 168 20.06 -11.15 -2.66
CA ARG A 168 19.92 -9.85 -3.30
C ARG A 168 20.04 -8.71 -2.30
N LEU A 169 20.83 -7.71 -2.65
CA LEU A 169 20.92 -6.44 -1.93
C LEU A 169 20.43 -5.31 -2.83
N ILE A 170 19.52 -4.49 -2.29
CA ILE A 170 19.05 -3.27 -2.95
C ILE A 170 19.27 -2.09 -2.02
N CYS A 171 20.05 -1.11 -2.50
CA CYS A 171 20.23 0.17 -1.84
C CYS A 171 19.40 1.23 -2.56
N GLY A 172 18.48 1.86 -1.87
CA GLY A 172 17.62 2.89 -2.41
C GLY A 172 17.63 4.16 -1.59
N LEU A 173 17.36 5.26 -2.25
CA LEU A 173 17.17 6.57 -1.66
C LEU A 173 15.67 6.85 -1.57
N ARG A 174 15.16 7.13 -0.37
CA ARG A 174 13.75 7.39 -0.15
C ARG A 174 13.31 8.69 -0.81
N LEU A 175 12.20 8.64 -1.56
CA LEU A 175 11.62 9.79 -2.24
C LEU A 175 10.62 10.55 -1.37
N THR A 176 10.04 9.88 -0.38
CA THR A 176 9.00 10.42 0.50
C THR A 176 9.62 10.91 1.82
N ASP A 177 9.09 11.97 2.39
CA ASP A 177 9.48 12.50 3.70
C ASP A 177 8.87 11.69 4.86
N HIS A 178 7.75 11.00 4.61
CA HIS A 178 7.06 10.13 5.57
C HIS A 178 6.45 8.93 4.84
N THR A 179 6.04 7.94 5.61
CA THR A 179 5.39 6.75 5.05
C THR A 179 4.07 7.11 4.38
N MET A 180 3.91 6.77 3.10
CA MET A 180 2.74 7.09 2.28
C MET A 180 1.45 6.51 2.88
N SER A 181 1.51 5.41 3.62
CA SER A 181 0.36 4.83 4.32
C SER A 181 -0.13 5.65 5.51
N ARG A 182 0.61 6.67 5.96
CA ARG A 182 0.18 7.60 7.02
C ARG A 182 -0.46 8.88 6.50
N ARG A 183 -0.94 8.86 5.26
CA ARG A 183 -1.50 10.00 4.54
C ARG A 183 -2.80 10.58 5.12
N PHE A 184 -3.49 9.82 5.97
CA PHE A 184 -4.70 10.32 6.63
C PHE A 184 -4.42 10.70 8.09
N LYS A 185 -4.77 11.91 8.45
CA LYS A 185 -4.81 12.36 9.84
C LYS A 185 -6.20 12.04 10.40
N MET A 186 -6.42 10.78 10.77
CA MET A 186 -7.72 10.34 11.30
C MET A 186 -8.01 10.96 12.65
N ALA A 187 -9.22 11.51 12.84
CA ALA A 187 -9.69 12.00 14.13
C ALA A 187 -9.87 10.84 15.13
N ARG A 188 -10.34 9.69 14.65
CA ARG A 188 -10.56 8.47 15.45
C ARG A 188 -10.21 7.23 14.65
N GLN A 189 -9.58 6.27 15.33
CA GLN A 189 -9.27 4.94 14.80
C GLN A 189 -9.83 3.85 15.70
N ILE A 190 -10.21 2.72 15.10
CA ILE A 190 -10.56 1.50 15.82
C ILE A 190 -9.48 0.42 15.60
N LYS A 191 -9.46 -0.60 16.47
CA LYS A 191 -8.42 -1.67 16.40
C LYS A 191 -8.39 -2.41 15.07
N THR A 192 -9.53 -2.53 14.40
CA THR A 192 -9.70 -3.23 13.11
C THR A 192 -9.48 -2.33 11.88
N THR A 193 -9.02 -1.09 12.08
CA THR A 193 -8.71 -0.17 10.98
C THR A 193 -7.66 -0.78 10.06
N ILE A 194 -8.02 -0.96 8.79
CA ILE A 194 -7.09 -1.44 7.76
C ILE A 194 -6.09 -0.35 7.37
N ARG A 195 -4.93 -0.76 6.86
CA ARG A 195 -3.94 0.21 6.36
C ARG A 195 -4.45 0.92 5.12
N PRO A 196 -4.20 2.23 4.99
CA PRO A 196 -4.58 2.99 3.80
C PRO A 196 -4.07 2.40 2.49
N SER A 197 -2.84 1.85 2.45
CA SER A 197 -2.29 1.19 1.26
C SER A 197 -3.09 -0.06 0.85
N VAL A 198 -3.53 -0.87 1.81
CA VAL A 198 -4.41 -2.03 1.55
C VAL A 198 -5.79 -1.57 1.10
N ALA A 199 -6.35 -0.55 1.77
CA ALA A 199 -7.63 0.02 1.37
C ALA A 199 -7.57 0.60 -0.06
N ALA A 200 -6.48 1.31 -0.41
CA ALA A 200 -6.28 1.82 -1.75
C ALA A 200 -6.17 0.70 -2.79
N ALA A 201 -5.45 -0.39 -2.46
CA ALA A 201 -5.40 -1.57 -3.32
C ALA A 201 -6.78 -2.18 -3.55
N MET A 202 -7.61 -2.29 -2.50
CA MET A 202 -8.99 -2.75 -2.63
C MET A 202 -9.83 -1.82 -3.50
N ILE A 203 -9.71 -0.50 -3.30
CA ILE A 203 -10.43 0.49 -4.12
C ILE A 203 -9.98 0.43 -5.58
N HIS A 204 -8.68 0.30 -5.85
CA HIS A 204 -8.17 0.13 -7.22
C HIS A 204 -8.82 -1.09 -7.92
N LEU A 205 -8.96 -2.21 -7.20
CA LEU A 205 -9.62 -3.41 -7.70
C LEU A 205 -11.14 -3.26 -7.92
N THR A 206 -11.78 -2.24 -7.36
CA THR A 206 -13.18 -1.95 -7.69
C THR A 206 -13.32 -1.31 -9.08
N GLU A 207 -12.22 -0.87 -9.72
CA GLU A 207 -12.24 -0.07 -10.95
C GLU A 207 -13.14 1.16 -10.75
N PRO A 208 -12.69 2.14 -9.96
CA PRO A 208 -13.51 3.27 -9.55
C PRO A 208 -13.86 4.17 -10.73
N ASP A 209 -15.14 4.54 -10.83
CA ASP A 209 -15.70 5.41 -11.87
C ASP A 209 -16.51 6.56 -11.27
N GLU A 210 -16.68 7.66 -12.03
CA GLU A 210 -17.41 8.84 -11.57
C GLU A 210 -18.92 8.61 -11.36
N ASN A 211 -19.48 7.62 -12.05
CA ASN A 211 -20.88 7.24 -11.94
C ASN A 211 -21.16 6.24 -10.80
N ASP A 212 -20.12 5.83 -10.06
CA ASP A 212 -20.27 4.84 -9.00
C ASP A 212 -21.24 5.28 -7.89
N VAL A 213 -22.16 4.39 -7.55
CA VAL A 213 -22.81 4.29 -6.24
C VAL A 213 -22.00 3.27 -5.44
N PHE A 214 -21.09 3.78 -4.64
CA PHE A 214 -20.13 2.96 -3.88
C PHE A 214 -20.61 2.76 -2.43
N LEU A 215 -20.54 1.52 -1.93
CA LEU A 215 -20.92 1.16 -0.56
C LEU A 215 -19.78 0.43 0.18
N ASP A 216 -19.46 0.90 1.38
CA ASP A 216 -18.76 0.11 2.41
C ASP A 216 -19.72 -0.15 3.59
N PRO A 217 -20.39 -1.31 3.65
CA PRO A 217 -21.42 -1.57 4.65
C PRO A 217 -20.90 -1.89 6.04
N MET A 218 -19.58 -2.13 6.19
CA MET A 218 -18.93 -2.40 7.48
C MET A 218 -17.67 -1.54 7.63
N CYS A 219 -17.81 -0.24 7.40
CA CYS A 219 -16.71 0.70 7.15
C CYS A 219 -15.77 0.96 8.34
N GLY A 220 -16.12 0.53 9.53
CA GLY A 220 -15.30 0.74 10.72
C GLY A 220 -14.98 2.22 10.94
N SER A 221 -13.70 2.62 10.77
CA SER A 221 -13.27 4.03 10.86
C SER A 221 -13.29 4.76 9.51
N GLY A 222 -13.82 4.16 8.44
CA GLY A 222 -14.05 4.80 7.14
C GLY A 222 -12.84 4.80 6.20
N THR A 223 -11.83 3.95 6.39
CA THR A 223 -10.60 3.99 5.56
C THR A 223 -10.89 3.72 4.09
N LEU A 224 -11.73 2.74 3.74
CA LEU A 224 -12.13 2.45 2.36
C LEU A 224 -12.91 3.64 1.75
N LEU A 225 -13.80 4.25 2.52
CA LEU A 225 -14.54 5.45 2.07
C LEU A 225 -13.59 6.61 1.77
N MET A 226 -12.58 6.82 2.64
CA MET A 226 -11.57 7.85 2.43
C MET A 226 -10.74 7.56 1.17
N GLU A 227 -10.32 6.31 0.96
CA GLU A 227 -9.56 5.91 -0.24
C GLU A 227 -10.42 6.00 -1.51
N ARG A 228 -11.71 5.61 -1.45
CA ARG A 228 -12.61 5.78 -2.59
C ARG A 228 -12.77 7.24 -2.99
N ARG A 229 -12.92 8.13 -2.01
CA ARG A 229 -12.98 9.58 -2.24
C ARG A 229 -11.72 10.13 -2.88
N MET A 230 -10.55 9.59 -2.52
CA MET A 230 -9.26 9.97 -3.12
C MET A 230 -9.04 9.38 -4.51
N ALA A 231 -9.67 8.26 -4.84
CA ALA A 231 -9.52 7.62 -6.15
C ALA A 231 -10.17 8.43 -7.28
N GLY A 232 -11.17 9.25 -6.96
CA GLY A 232 -11.85 10.09 -7.94
C GLY A 232 -13.26 10.47 -7.52
N ALA A 233 -13.95 11.27 -8.35
CA ALA A 233 -15.36 11.55 -8.19
C ALA A 233 -16.16 10.23 -8.16
N CYS A 234 -17.32 10.23 -7.50
CA CYS A 234 -18.33 9.20 -7.61
C CYS A 234 -19.71 9.85 -7.44
N ARG A 235 -20.71 9.21 -8.02
CA ARG A 235 -22.09 9.67 -7.93
C ARG A 235 -22.57 9.71 -6.47
N GLN A 236 -22.27 8.62 -5.72
CA GLN A 236 -22.65 8.52 -4.31
C GLN A 236 -21.67 7.66 -3.53
N LEU A 237 -21.27 8.12 -2.36
CA LEU A 237 -20.41 7.43 -1.41
C LEU A 237 -21.22 7.07 -0.17
N LEU A 238 -21.42 5.77 0.07
CA LEU A 238 -22.26 5.24 1.14
C LEU A 238 -21.40 4.48 2.16
N GLY A 239 -21.54 4.81 3.43
CA GLY A 239 -20.89 4.11 4.53
C GLY A 239 -21.89 3.51 5.50
N GLY A 240 -21.59 2.31 6.00
CA GLY A 240 -22.37 1.65 7.02
C GLY A 240 -21.54 1.18 8.20
N ALA A 241 -22.08 1.28 9.42
CA ALA A 241 -21.47 0.71 10.60
C ALA A 241 -22.54 0.26 11.61
N LEU A 242 -22.28 -0.87 12.25
CA LEU A 242 -23.21 -1.51 13.19
C LEU A 242 -23.49 -0.63 14.44
N THR A 243 -22.50 0.13 14.90
CA THR A 243 -22.66 0.96 16.12
C THR A 243 -22.67 2.44 15.77
N PRO A 244 -23.52 3.26 16.45
CA PRO A 244 -23.54 4.70 16.27
C PRO A 244 -22.16 5.34 16.46
N THR A 245 -21.36 4.82 17.41
CA THR A 245 -20.00 5.29 17.66
C THR A 245 -19.08 5.10 16.46
N HIS A 246 -19.08 3.93 15.82
CA HIS A 246 -18.28 3.68 14.62
C HIS A 246 -18.79 4.52 13.44
N ALA A 247 -20.09 4.62 13.25
CA ALA A 247 -20.68 5.50 12.24
C ALA A 247 -20.24 6.96 12.43
N HIS A 248 -20.25 7.46 13.67
CA HIS A 248 -19.76 8.78 13.99
C HIS A 248 -18.26 8.96 13.67
N TYR A 249 -17.42 7.99 14.02
CA TYR A 249 -15.98 8.04 13.74
C TYR A 249 -15.69 8.06 12.23
N ALA A 250 -16.36 7.19 11.47
CA ALA A 250 -16.22 7.16 10.01
C ALA A 250 -16.67 8.50 9.39
N ASN A 251 -17.81 9.02 9.84
CA ASN A 251 -18.33 10.30 9.37
C ASN A 251 -17.33 11.46 9.61
N LEU A 252 -16.78 11.57 10.82
CA LEU A 252 -15.75 12.57 11.12
C LEU A 252 -14.53 12.43 10.23
N ASN A 253 -14.01 11.20 10.06
CA ASN A 253 -12.82 10.94 9.27
C ASN A 253 -13.04 11.30 7.79
N VAL A 254 -14.15 10.90 7.20
CA VAL A 254 -14.46 11.19 5.79
C VAL A 254 -14.73 12.68 5.56
N LEU A 255 -15.43 13.35 6.46
CA LEU A 255 -15.74 14.78 6.33
C LEU A 255 -14.52 15.70 6.51
N GLN A 256 -13.49 15.26 7.23
CA GLN A 256 -12.22 16.01 7.33
C GLN A 256 -11.50 16.16 5.98
N MET A 257 -11.76 15.29 5.02
CA MET A 257 -11.17 15.32 3.68
C MET A 257 -11.84 16.38 2.79
N ARG A 258 -12.13 17.51 3.29
CA ARG A 258 -13.08 18.54 2.83
C ARG A 258 -12.88 19.12 1.44
N LYS A 259 -11.80 18.90 0.73
CA LYS A 259 -11.52 19.82 -0.40
C LYS A 259 -11.42 19.18 -1.79
N GLU A 260 -11.39 17.87 -1.92
CA GLU A 260 -10.83 17.40 -3.18
C GLU A 260 -11.84 16.95 -4.23
N ARG A 261 -13.09 16.59 -3.89
CA ARG A 261 -14.10 16.26 -4.94
C ARG A 261 -15.52 16.17 -4.36
N PRO A 262 -16.51 16.80 -5.00
CA PRO A 262 -17.91 16.72 -4.55
C PRO A 262 -18.49 15.36 -4.92
N SER A 263 -18.50 14.46 -3.98
CA SER A 263 -19.35 13.27 -4.02
C SER A 263 -20.37 13.42 -2.91
N SER A 264 -21.62 13.09 -3.16
CA SER A 264 -22.59 13.02 -2.07
C SER A 264 -22.16 11.88 -1.13
N PHE A 265 -22.00 12.18 0.14
CA PHE A 265 -21.61 11.20 1.16
C PHE A 265 -22.71 11.03 2.17
N THR A 266 -23.12 9.80 2.41
CA THR A 266 -24.11 9.46 3.43
C THR A 266 -23.59 8.34 4.32
N MET A 267 -23.72 8.52 5.63
CA MET A 267 -23.34 7.55 6.64
C MET A 267 -24.56 6.98 7.34
N PHE A 268 -24.63 5.66 7.41
CA PHE A 268 -25.73 4.92 8.03
C PHE A 268 -25.28 4.18 9.29
N ASN A 269 -26.16 4.12 10.29
CA ASN A 269 -26.05 3.10 11.31
C ASN A 269 -26.87 1.89 10.82
N LEU A 270 -26.20 0.83 10.41
CA LEU A 270 -26.84 -0.36 9.82
C LEU A 270 -26.15 -1.65 10.25
N ASP A 271 -26.92 -2.75 10.21
CA ASP A 271 -26.40 -4.11 10.31
C ASP A 271 -26.11 -4.63 8.90
N GLY A 272 -24.91 -5.15 8.67
CA GLY A 272 -24.54 -5.74 7.37
C GLY A 272 -25.40 -6.93 6.94
N LYS A 273 -26.20 -7.50 7.83
CA LYS A 273 -27.18 -8.56 7.52
C LYS A 273 -28.46 -8.06 6.85
N THR A 274 -28.71 -6.75 6.89
CA THR A 274 -29.89 -6.13 6.29
C THR A 274 -29.51 -4.75 5.80
N LEU A 275 -29.41 -4.59 4.49
CA LEU A 275 -29.01 -3.33 3.87
C LEU A 275 -30.24 -2.51 3.46
N PRO A 276 -30.36 -1.26 3.91
CA PRO A 276 -31.54 -0.41 3.64
C PRO A 276 -31.49 0.21 2.23
N PHE A 277 -31.12 -0.58 1.24
CA PHE A 277 -31.00 -0.16 -0.15
C PHE A 277 -31.93 -1.00 -1.02
N ALA A 278 -32.44 -0.39 -2.09
CA ALA A 278 -33.24 -1.12 -3.09
C ALA A 278 -32.40 -2.17 -3.80
N ASP A 279 -33.08 -3.16 -4.37
CA ASP A 279 -32.48 -4.15 -5.25
C ASP A 279 -31.77 -3.43 -6.40
N GLU A 280 -30.59 -3.95 -6.78
CA GLU A 280 -29.83 -3.45 -7.95
C GLU A 280 -29.55 -1.95 -7.95
N SER A 281 -29.36 -1.36 -6.75
CA SER A 281 -29.12 0.09 -6.59
C SER A 281 -27.66 0.47 -6.40
N ILE A 282 -26.78 -0.48 -6.11
CA ILE A 282 -25.34 -0.30 -5.82
C ILE A 282 -24.54 -0.94 -6.96
N ASN A 283 -23.52 -0.27 -7.49
CA ASN A 283 -22.66 -0.87 -8.50
C ASN A 283 -21.27 -1.25 -7.99
N LYS A 284 -20.82 -0.69 -6.88
CA LYS A 284 -19.52 -1.04 -6.27
C LYS A 284 -19.65 -1.24 -4.77
N VAL A 285 -19.15 -2.34 -4.28
CA VAL A 285 -19.01 -2.63 -2.84
C VAL A 285 -17.54 -2.89 -2.52
N ALA A 286 -17.02 -2.29 -1.45
CA ALA A 286 -15.75 -2.74 -0.87
C ALA A 286 -15.85 -2.75 0.64
N THR A 287 -15.42 -3.85 1.27
CA THR A 287 -15.46 -3.93 2.73
C THR A 287 -14.42 -4.90 3.29
N ASN A 288 -14.00 -4.65 4.51
CA ASN A 288 -13.19 -5.56 5.31
C ASN A 288 -14.12 -6.32 6.25
N LEU A 289 -14.38 -7.59 5.95
CA LEU A 289 -15.24 -8.43 6.78
C LEU A 289 -14.67 -8.60 8.20
N PRO A 290 -15.51 -8.62 9.21
CA PRO A 290 -15.07 -8.91 10.56
C PRO A 290 -14.51 -10.34 10.65
N SER A 291 -13.50 -10.51 11.47
CA SER A 291 -13.00 -11.79 11.96
C SER A 291 -13.47 -12.02 13.39
N GLY A 292 -13.56 -13.27 13.83
CA GLY A 292 -14.00 -13.56 15.20
C GLY A 292 -14.48 -14.98 15.42
N LYS A 293 -15.41 -15.15 16.35
CA LYS A 293 -15.96 -16.48 16.68
C LYS A 293 -16.75 -17.03 15.50
N TYR A 294 -16.53 -18.30 15.17
CA TYR A 294 -17.15 -18.98 14.03
C TYR A 294 -18.67 -18.86 14.03
N ASP A 295 -19.33 -19.12 15.17
CA ASP A 295 -20.80 -19.06 15.26
C ASP A 295 -21.40 -17.70 14.88
N MET A 296 -20.68 -16.61 15.24
CA MET A 296 -21.08 -15.26 14.84
C MET A 296 -20.93 -15.07 13.33
N LEU A 297 -19.82 -15.51 12.77
CA LEU A 297 -19.50 -15.34 11.35
C LEU A 297 -20.38 -16.24 10.46
N ALA A 298 -20.69 -17.46 10.92
CA ALA A 298 -21.59 -18.39 10.23
C ALA A 298 -23.03 -17.86 10.12
N ARG A 299 -23.43 -16.92 10.98
CA ARG A 299 -24.72 -16.21 10.86
C ARG A 299 -24.61 -14.92 10.04
N LEU A 300 -23.47 -14.24 10.11
CA LEU A 300 -23.27 -12.96 9.45
C LEU A 300 -23.03 -13.14 7.94
N TYR A 301 -22.09 -14.00 7.54
CA TYR A 301 -21.64 -14.07 6.15
C TYR A 301 -22.74 -14.48 5.17
N PRO A 302 -23.57 -15.53 5.45
CA PRO A 302 -24.66 -15.89 4.54
C PRO A 302 -25.66 -14.74 4.34
N ALA A 303 -26.08 -14.08 5.42
CA ALA A 303 -27.02 -12.97 5.35
C ALA A 303 -26.40 -11.77 4.60
N PHE A 304 -25.13 -11.44 4.89
CA PHE A 304 -24.41 -10.36 4.23
C PHE A 304 -24.28 -10.58 2.72
N PHE A 305 -23.87 -11.79 2.29
CA PHE A 305 -23.71 -12.08 0.87
C PHE A 305 -25.03 -12.19 0.11
N ALA A 306 -26.11 -12.61 0.78
CA ALA A 306 -27.46 -12.53 0.21
C ALA A 306 -27.88 -11.07 -0.06
N GLU A 307 -27.59 -10.17 0.88
CA GLU A 307 -27.83 -8.74 0.70
C GLU A 307 -26.93 -8.13 -0.38
N VAL A 308 -25.64 -8.48 -0.42
CA VAL A 308 -24.73 -8.03 -1.49
C VAL A 308 -25.26 -8.48 -2.87
N ALA A 309 -25.70 -9.75 -2.99
CA ALA A 309 -26.29 -10.28 -4.23
C ALA A 309 -27.59 -9.56 -4.61
N ARG A 310 -28.36 -9.08 -3.64
CA ARG A 310 -29.60 -8.34 -3.86
C ARG A 310 -29.35 -6.90 -4.30
N VAL A 311 -28.48 -6.18 -3.58
CA VAL A 311 -28.29 -4.73 -3.81
C VAL A 311 -27.35 -4.40 -4.95
N LEU A 312 -26.39 -5.31 -5.30
CA LEU A 312 -25.52 -5.09 -6.45
C LEU A 312 -26.32 -5.12 -7.76
N GLN A 313 -26.01 -4.18 -8.65
CA GLN A 313 -26.50 -4.20 -10.02
C GLN A 313 -25.89 -5.37 -10.81
N PRO A 314 -26.53 -5.85 -11.89
CA PRO A 314 -25.89 -6.73 -12.86
C PRO A 314 -24.55 -6.12 -13.32
N ASN A 315 -23.53 -6.94 -13.43
CA ASN A 315 -22.13 -6.53 -13.67
C ASN A 315 -21.52 -5.66 -12.53
N GLY A 316 -22.20 -5.53 -11.40
CA GLY A 316 -21.67 -4.87 -10.22
C GLY A 316 -20.49 -5.64 -9.62
N ARG A 317 -19.61 -4.94 -8.92
CA ARG A 317 -18.37 -5.50 -8.37
C ARG A 317 -18.28 -5.32 -6.87
N ALA A 318 -17.94 -6.40 -6.16
CA ALA A 318 -17.59 -6.37 -4.75
C ALA A 318 -16.13 -6.76 -4.55
N VAL A 319 -15.38 -5.96 -3.76
CA VAL A 319 -14.01 -6.25 -3.35
C VAL A 319 -13.97 -6.45 -1.84
N ILE A 320 -13.73 -7.68 -1.44
CA ILE A 320 -13.91 -8.12 -0.05
C ILE A 320 -12.59 -8.60 0.53
N LEU A 321 -12.16 -8.00 1.64
CA LEU A 321 -11.07 -8.55 2.45
C LEU A 321 -11.65 -9.48 3.51
N CYS A 322 -11.20 -10.73 3.51
CA CYS A 322 -11.66 -11.78 4.43
C CYS A 322 -10.49 -12.64 4.93
N SER A 323 -10.50 -13.01 6.21
CA SER A 323 -9.56 -13.98 6.81
C SER A 323 -10.12 -15.40 6.89
N GLU A 324 -11.44 -15.57 6.81
CA GLU A 324 -12.15 -16.84 6.99
C GLU A 324 -12.44 -17.48 5.63
N TYR A 325 -11.40 -18.06 5.02
CA TYR A 325 -11.43 -18.56 3.65
C TYR A 325 -12.49 -19.64 3.42
N ASP A 326 -12.51 -20.67 4.28
CA ASP A 326 -13.37 -21.84 4.08
C ASP A 326 -14.85 -21.47 4.23
N LEU A 327 -15.17 -20.67 5.25
CA LEU A 327 -16.52 -20.16 5.44
C LEU A 327 -16.99 -19.30 4.27
N LEU A 328 -16.12 -18.39 3.80
CA LEU A 328 -16.45 -17.55 2.66
C LEU A 328 -16.74 -18.37 1.40
N LYS A 329 -15.90 -19.38 1.12
CA LYS A 329 -16.06 -20.27 -0.03
C LYS A 329 -17.38 -21.05 0.02
N GLU A 330 -17.75 -21.52 1.20
CA GLU A 330 -19.02 -22.22 1.41
C GLU A 330 -20.22 -21.29 1.15
N VAL A 331 -20.18 -20.09 1.74
CA VAL A 331 -21.25 -19.10 1.57
C VAL A 331 -21.42 -18.66 0.11
N LEU A 332 -20.33 -18.41 -0.60
CA LEU A 332 -20.40 -17.99 -2.01
C LEU A 332 -20.95 -19.09 -2.93
N ARG A 333 -20.73 -20.36 -2.61
CA ARG A 333 -21.36 -21.47 -3.36
C ARG A 333 -22.90 -21.44 -3.27
N GLN A 334 -23.44 -20.88 -2.20
CA GLN A 334 -24.89 -20.75 -1.99
C GLN A 334 -25.47 -19.47 -2.62
N GLN A 335 -24.62 -18.64 -3.25
CA GLN A 335 -25.03 -17.40 -3.90
C GLN A 335 -24.84 -17.49 -5.42
N PRO A 336 -25.77 -18.07 -6.18
CA PRO A 336 -25.59 -18.34 -7.61
C PRO A 336 -25.44 -17.07 -8.47
N ARG A 337 -25.81 -15.90 -7.95
CA ARG A 337 -25.67 -14.61 -8.62
C ARG A 337 -24.30 -13.96 -8.39
N LEU A 338 -23.42 -14.58 -7.58
CA LEU A 338 -22.12 -14.03 -7.24
C LEU A 338 -20.99 -14.95 -7.72
N THR A 339 -20.18 -14.45 -8.64
CA THR A 339 -19.04 -15.18 -9.19
C THR A 339 -17.73 -14.58 -8.69
N THR A 340 -16.85 -15.41 -8.12
CA THR A 340 -15.49 -14.98 -7.71
C THR A 340 -14.57 -15.02 -8.93
N LEU A 341 -14.03 -13.87 -9.32
CA LEU A 341 -13.08 -13.75 -10.43
C LEU A 341 -11.67 -14.15 -10.04
N THR A 342 -11.17 -13.58 -8.94
CA THR A 342 -9.79 -13.81 -8.47
C THR A 342 -9.64 -13.39 -7.01
N GLY A 343 -8.47 -13.68 -6.42
CA GLY A 343 -8.17 -13.23 -5.07
C GLY A 343 -6.67 -13.14 -4.79
N TYR A 344 -6.30 -12.15 -3.99
CA TYR A 344 -4.93 -11.84 -3.59
C TYR A 344 -4.73 -12.14 -2.10
N SER A 345 -3.81 -13.06 -1.78
CA SER A 345 -3.47 -13.36 -0.39
C SER A 345 -2.57 -12.25 0.16
N ILE A 346 -2.95 -11.66 1.27
CA ILE A 346 -2.21 -10.58 1.92
C ILE A 346 -1.90 -10.92 3.38
N THR A 347 -0.87 -10.30 3.92
CA THR A 347 -0.54 -10.40 5.34
C THR A 347 -0.63 -9.02 6.00
N THR A 348 -1.51 -8.86 6.98
CA THR A 348 -1.65 -7.62 7.76
C THR A 348 -1.29 -7.88 9.22
N LYS A 349 -0.26 -7.23 9.77
CA LYS A 349 0.10 -7.24 11.20
C LYS A 349 -0.12 -8.57 11.94
N LYS A 350 0.31 -9.72 11.37
CA LYS A 350 0.17 -11.09 11.91
C LYS A 350 -1.13 -11.82 11.57
N GLN A 351 -2.02 -11.25 10.78
CA GLN A 351 -3.20 -11.96 10.30
C GLN A 351 -3.10 -12.15 8.78
N TRP A 352 -3.34 -13.37 8.36
CA TRP A 352 -3.54 -13.69 6.96
C TRP A 352 -4.94 -13.27 6.56
N GLY A 353 -5.06 -12.69 5.39
CA GLY A 353 -6.32 -12.37 4.76
C GLY A 353 -6.21 -12.53 3.26
N ARG A 354 -7.35 -12.53 2.60
CA ARG A 354 -7.40 -12.55 1.15
C ARG A 354 -8.39 -11.49 0.66
N ILE A 355 -7.96 -10.72 -0.33
CA ILE A 355 -8.82 -9.80 -1.06
C ILE A 355 -9.46 -10.59 -2.19
N TYR A 356 -10.77 -10.63 -2.24
CA TYR A 356 -11.56 -11.28 -3.29
C TYR A 356 -12.21 -10.25 -4.18
N ILE A 357 -12.19 -10.48 -5.47
CA ILE A 357 -13.00 -9.75 -6.45
C ILE A 357 -14.16 -10.64 -6.81
N ILE A 358 -15.36 -10.15 -6.55
CA ILE A 358 -16.62 -10.85 -6.76
C ILE A 358 -17.46 -10.00 -7.72
N HIS A 359 -18.02 -10.64 -8.72
CA HIS A 359 -18.96 -10.04 -9.66
C HIS A 359 -20.36 -10.53 -9.37
N ARG A 360 -21.36 -9.71 -9.67
CA ARG A 360 -22.73 -10.12 -9.82
C ARG A 360 -23.02 -10.36 -11.30
N ASP A 361 -23.43 -11.58 -11.61
CA ASP A 361 -23.90 -12.02 -12.93
C ASP A 361 -25.28 -11.43 -13.25
#